data_4df21f5f3d222ea22152fb3689be924a
#
_entry.id   4df21f5f3d222ea22152fb3689be924a
#
_cell.length_a   1.000
_cell.length_b   1.000
_cell.length_c   1.000
_cell.angle_alpha   90.00
_cell.angle_beta   90.00
_cell.angle_gamma   90.00
#
_symmetry.space_group_name_H-M   'P 1'
#
loop_
_entity.id
_entity.type
_entity.pdbx_description
1 polymer ?
#
loop_
_entity_poly.entity_id
_entity_poly.type
_entity_poly.pdbx_seq_one_letter_code
_entity_poly.pdbx_strand_id
1 'polypeptide(L)'
;MKIKRIAAMLLAGIMSVGLCSCASTNSSSDSFSAADVKTAEASNSDDNTSTEGGDWQYIADKGTFVAGITLFEPMNYYDENGELTGFETEFTKAVCEKLGVEAKFQEIEWDKKEIELNAKTIDAIWNGLTVTEERKENMAFSESYVRNKQVVVIKVDNKDKYTDEASMAGASCAAESGSAGQSAIEASEVLSKNEFIGSSAQKDVLLEVKSGTAELGVLDYVMAKASIGEGTDYSDLMIVEGVELAPEEYAIGMRKGDTETIEKVNGAIDELVADGTLKALAEKYGLADVYAFDN
;
A
#
# COMPACT_ATOMS: atom_id res chain seq x y z
N MET A 1 2.57 56.21 -0.56
CA MET A 1 1.39 57.11 -0.57
C MET A 1 0.12 56.25 -0.72
N LYS A 2 -0.76 56.41 0.27
CA LYS A 2 -2.15 55.88 0.38
C LYS A 2 -2.37 54.44 0.79
N ILE A 3 -2.50 54.29 2.09
CA ILE A 3 -3.15 53.28 2.92
C ILE A 3 -4.67 53.30 2.64
N LYS A 4 -5.31 52.17 2.48
CA LYS A 4 -6.76 52.03 2.75
C LYS A 4 -7.00 50.78 3.63
N ARG A 5 -7.38 51.03 4.87
CA ARG A 5 -8.01 50.12 5.83
C ARG A 5 -9.52 50.09 5.57
N ILE A 6 -10.16 48.94 5.66
CA ILE A 6 -11.61 48.75 5.94
C ILE A 6 -11.69 47.39 6.63
N ALA A 7 -11.89 47.33 7.86
CA ALA A 7 -13.03 47.44 8.78
C ALA A 7 -13.76 46.06 8.92
N ALA A 8 -13.71 45.58 10.15
CA ALA A 8 -14.38 44.39 10.68
C ALA A 8 -15.90 44.62 10.77
N MET A 9 -16.70 43.56 10.63
CA MET A 9 -18.06 43.48 11.18
C MET A 9 -18.23 42.17 11.92
N LEU A 10 -18.35 42.27 13.24
CA LEU A 10 -18.93 41.32 14.16
C LEU A 10 -20.44 41.28 13.95
N LEU A 11 -21.05 40.11 13.93
CA LEU A 11 -22.46 39.93 14.28
C LEU A 11 -22.57 38.75 15.22
N ALA A 12 -22.96 39.12 16.46
CA ALA A 12 -23.41 38.22 17.51
C ALA A 12 -24.95 38.04 17.39
N GLY A 13 -25.46 36.88 17.73
CA GLY A 13 -26.92 36.61 17.76
C GLY A 13 -27.22 35.20 18.26
N ILE A 14 -27.31 35.06 19.53
CA ILE A 14 -28.45 34.76 20.42
C ILE A 14 -28.85 33.29 20.50
N MET A 15 -28.65 32.77 21.72
CA MET A 15 -29.21 31.53 22.32
C MET A 15 -30.76 31.57 22.35
N SER A 16 -31.37 30.41 22.22
CA SER A 16 -32.65 30.13 22.85
C SER A 16 -32.65 28.69 23.40
N VAL A 17 -32.69 28.68 24.71
CA VAL A 17 -32.93 27.52 25.58
C VAL A 17 -34.44 27.27 25.62
N GLY A 18 -34.87 26.02 25.43
CA GLY A 18 -36.24 25.58 25.61
C GLY A 18 -36.27 24.35 26.50
N LEU A 19 -36.47 24.56 27.81
CA LEU A 19 -36.88 23.56 28.79
C LEU A 19 -38.40 23.49 28.85
N CYS A 20 -38.96 22.26 28.84
CA CYS A 20 -40.24 21.91 29.43
C CYS A 20 -40.25 20.41 29.70
N SER A 21 -40.10 19.96 30.83
CA SER A 21 -40.87 19.78 32.08
C SER A 21 -41.99 18.75 32.01
N CYS A 22 -41.87 17.80 32.89
CA CYS A 22 -42.66 16.64 33.30
C CYS A 22 -44.17 16.86 33.44
N ALA A 23 -44.93 15.77 33.25
CA ALA A 23 -45.98 15.38 34.22
C ALA A 23 -46.38 13.91 33.99
N SER A 24 -46.39 13.18 35.09
CA SER A 24 -46.97 11.85 35.28
C SER A 24 -48.49 11.95 35.36
N THR A 25 -49.22 10.88 34.92
CA THR A 25 -50.22 10.17 35.76
C THR A 25 -50.92 9.03 35.01
N ASN A 26 -50.85 7.87 35.62
CA ASN A 26 -51.89 6.90 35.96
C ASN A 26 -52.68 6.10 34.92
N SER A 27 -52.43 4.80 35.04
CA SER A 27 -53.39 3.67 35.12
C SER A 27 -54.62 3.60 34.23
N SER A 28 -54.69 2.61 33.39
CA SER A 28 -55.74 1.59 33.47
C SER A 28 -55.37 0.34 32.64
N SER A 29 -55.59 -0.79 33.29
CA SER A 29 -55.49 -2.14 32.80
C SER A 29 -56.55 -2.39 31.75
N ASP A 30 -56.19 -2.93 30.61
CA ASP A 30 -57.01 -3.81 29.79
C ASP A 30 -56.19 -4.89 29.12
N SER A 31 -56.60 -6.12 29.46
CA SER A 31 -56.11 -7.37 28.96
C SER A 31 -56.49 -7.56 27.48
N PHE A 32 -55.54 -7.76 26.60
CA PHE A 32 -55.79 -8.39 25.29
C PHE A 32 -54.83 -9.56 25.04
N SER A 33 -55.51 -10.62 24.61
CA SER A 33 -55.08 -11.98 24.31
C SER A 33 -53.92 -12.06 23.34
N ALA A 34 -53.00 -13.02 23.61
CA ALA A 34 -51.97 -13.47 22.71
C ALA A 34 -52.57 -14.13 21.44
N ALA A 35 -52.25 -13.59 20.31
CA ALA A 35 -52.27 -14.32 19.03
C ALA A 35 -51.30 -13.67 18.03
N ASP A 36 -50.34 -14.50 17.58
CA ASP A 36 -49.60 -14.39 16.32
C ASP A 36 -48.73 -13.16 16.08
N VAL A 37 -47.58 -13.11 16.75
CA VAL A 37 -46.38 -12.46 16.18
C VAL A 37 -45.49 -13.57 15.58
N LYS A 38 -45.59 -13.78 14.27
CA LYS A 38 -44.55 -14.47 13.52
C LYS A 38 -43.26 -13.69 13.66
N THR A 39 -42.35 -14.25 14.44
CA THR A 39 -40.96 -13.86 14.50
C THR A 39 -40.38 -14.08 13.09
N ALA A 40 -40.04 -12.99 12.38
CA ALA A 40 -39.17 -13.06 11.24
C ALA A 40 -37.80 -13.39 11.80
N GLU A 41 -37.37 -14.62 11.68
CA GLU A 41 -35.99 -15.02 11.85
C GLU A 41 -35.17 -14.25 10.81
N ALA A 42 -34.34 -13.34 11.30
CA ALA A 42 -33.23 -12.82 10.52
C ALA A 42 -32.33 -14.02 10.22
N SER A 43 -32.42 -14.52 9.00
CA SER A 43 -31.43 -15.46 8.48
C SER A 43 -30.11 -14.74 8.39
N ASN A 44 -29.25 -14.94 9.40
CA ASN A 44 -27.83 -14.82 9.22
C ASN A 44 -27.44 -15.92 8.21
N SER A 45 -27.37 -15.56 6.96
CA SER A 45 -26.63 -16.33 5.99
C SER A 45 -25.14 -16.01 6.23
N ASP A 46 -24.52 -16.74 7.14
CA ASP A 46 -23.10 -17.01 7.06
C ASP A 46 -22.89 -17.83 5.78
N ASP A 47 -22.82 -17.13 4.65
CA ASP A 47 -22.39 -17.72 3.38
C ASP A 47 -20.86 -17.80 3.37
N ASN A 48 -20.33 -18.62 4.28
CA ASN A 48 -18.96 -19.13 4.22
C ASN A 48 -18.95 -20.34 3.28
N THR A 49 -19.40 -20.18 2.05
CA THR A 49 -19.08 -21.09 0.98
C THR A 49 -17.64 -20.81 0.56
N SER A 50 -16.70 -21.56 1.16
CA SER A 50 -15.43 -21.85 0.50
C SER A 50 -15.78 -22.53 -0.83
N THR A 51 -15.81 -21.76 -1.92
CA THR A 51 -15.89 -22.32 -3.26
C THR A 51 -14.65 -23.18 -3.47
N GLU A 52 -14.82 -24.50 -3.65
CA GLU A 52 -13.78 -25.35 -4.19
C GLU A 52 -13.41 -24.78 -5.58
N GLY A 53 -12.26 -24.08 -5.68
CA GLY A 53 -11.80 -23.48 -6.93
C GLY A 53 -11.20 -22.07 -6.77
N GLY A 54 -11.33 -21.43 -5.59
CA GLY A 54 -10.78 -20.09 -5.35
C GLY A 54 -11.63 -18.95 -5.91
N ASP A 55 -11.04 -17.75 -6.04
CA ASP A 55 -11.74 -16.53 -6.46
C ASP A 55 -11.78 -16.32 -7.97
N TRP A 56 -11.15 -17.20 -8.77
CA TRP A 56 -11.04 -17.01 -10.22
C TRP A 56 -12.41 -16.89 -10.90
N GLN A 57 -13.37 -17.76 -10.54
CA GLN A 57 -14.71 -17.69 -11.16
C GLN A 57 -15.39 -16.34 -10.88
N TYR A 58 -15.24 -15.81 -9.67
CA TYR A 58 -15.73 -14.48 -9.31
C TYR A 58 -15.08 -13.38 -10.15
N ILE A 59 -13.74 -13.45 -10.37
CA ILE A 59 -13.01 -12.49 -11.20
C ILE A 59 -13.46 -12.59 -12.67
N ALA A 60 -13.57 -13.80 -13.19
CA ALA A 60 -14.00 -14.05 -14.57
C ALA A 60 -15.45 -13.58 -14.82
N ASP A 61 -16.36 -13.83 -13.90
CA ASP A 61 -17.77 -13.43 -14.01
C ASP A 61 -17.96 -11.91 -14.00
N LYS A 62 -17.19 -11.19 -13.18
CA LYS A 62 -17.21 -9.72 -13.17
C LYS A 62 -16.42 -9.10 -14.34
N GLY A 63 -15.56 -9.90 -15.02
CA GLY A 63 -14.76 -9.47 -16.17
C GLY A 63 -13.65 -8.46 -15.85
N THR A 64 -13.33 -8.25 -14.57
CA THR A 64 -12.30 -7.30 -14.12
C THR A 64 -11.40 -7.90 -13.07
N PHE A 65 -10.12 -7.53 -13.08
CA PHE A 65 -9.14 -7.84 -12.06
C PHE A 65 -8.70 -6.54 -11.39
N VAL A 66 -8.93 -6.38 -10.10
CA VAL A 66 -8.64 -5.16 -9.35
C VAL A 66 -7.34 -5.29 -8.59
N ALA A 67 -6.30 -4.58 -9.03
CA ALA A 67 -5.02 -4.47 -8.35
C ALA A 67 -5.05 -3.33 -7.32
N GLY A 68 -4.74 -3.64 -6.06
CA GLY A 68 -4.51 -2.64 -5.02
C GLY A 68 -3.09 -2.10 -5.13
N ILE A 69 -2.97 -0.78 -5.25
CA ILE A 69 -1.71 -0.07 -5.47
C ILE A 69 -1.54 1.12 -4.52
N THR A 70 -0.30 1.57 -4.34
CA THR A 70 0.05 2.91 -3.87
C THR A 70 0.89 3.60 -4.95
N LEU A 71 1.04 4.92 -4.87
CA LEU A 71 1.91 5.62 -5.81
C LEU A 71 3.37 5.40 -5.43
N PHE A 72 4.04 4.59 -6.22
CA PHE A 72 5.39 4.08 -6.02
C PHE A 72 6.15 4.03 -7.35
N GLU A 73 6.86 5.11 -7.73
CA GLU A 73 7.69 5.12 -8.95
C GLU A 73 8.94 4.23 -8.76
N PRO A 74 9.32 3.40 -9.75
CA PRO A 74 8.79 3.30 -11.11
C PRO A 74 7.68 2.24 -11.31
N MET A 75 7.10 1.73 -10.21
CA MET A 75 6.16 0.60 -10.25
C MET A 75 4.75 1.03 -10.67
N ASN A 76 4.13 1.97 -9.94
CA ASN A 76 2.81 2.53 -10.22
C ASN A 76 2.84 4.03 -9.95
N TYR A 77 2.61 4.87 -10.94
CA TYR A 77 2.63 6.34 -10.81
C TYR A 77 1.84 7.01 -11.93
N TYR A 78 1.50 8.27 -11.74
CA TYR A 78 0.87 9.07 -12.79
C TYR A 78 1.93 9.79 -13.62
N ASP A 79 1.82 9.71 -14.93
CA ASP A 79 2.68 10.44 -15.86
C ASP A 79 2.32 11.95 -15.92
N GLU A 80 3.03 12.71 -16.77
CA GLU A 80 2.80 14.15 -16.94
C GLU A 80 1.39 14.49 -17.49
N ASN A 81 0.71 13.53 -18.09
CA ASN A 81 -0.67 13.68 -18.61
C ASN A 81 -1.71 13.28 -17.56
N GLY A 82 -1.30 12.77 -16.41
CA GLY A 82 -2.18 12.26 -15.37
C GLY A 82 -2.69 10.84 -15.66
N GLU A 83 -2.02 10.08 -16.53
CA GLU A 83 -2.35 8.69 -16.84
C GLU A 83 -1.54 7.74 -15.96
N LEU A 84 -2.21 6.73 -15.36
CA LEU A 84 -1.54 5.71 -14.54
C LEU A 84 -0.66 4.82 -15.41
N THR A 85 0.63 4.81 -15.07
CA THR A 85 1.71 4.09 -15.76
C THR A 85 2.69 3.47 -14.75
N GLY A 86 3.75 2.85 -15.22
CA GLY A 86 4.77 2.20 -14.42
C GLY A 86 4.91 0.73 -14.75
N PHE A 87 5.98 0.13 -14.24
CA PHE A 87 6.30 -1.28 -14.51
C PHE A 87 5.15 -2.20 -14.14
N GLU A 88 4.66 -2.12 -12.91
CA GLU A 88 3.59 -3.01 -12.45
C GLU A 88 2.24 -2.65 -13.04
N THR A 89 1.99 -1.37 -13.34
CA THR A 89 0.76 -0.96 -14.05
C THR A 89 0.70 -1.62 -15.44
N GLU A 90 1.79 -1.59 -16.22
CA GLU A 90 1.82 -2.19 -17.54
C GLU A 90 1.89 -3.73 -17.47
N PHE A 91 2.59 -4.28 -16.49
CA PHE A 91 2.62 -5.70 -16.20
C PHE A 91 1.23 -6.25 -15.85
N THR A 92 0.49 -5.58 -14.95
CA THR A 92 -0.90 -5.94 -14.61
C THR A 92 -1.79 -5.95 -15.85
N LYS A 93 -1.70 -4.90 -16.69
CA LYS A 93 -2.46 -4.83 -17.95
C LYS A 93 -2.13 -6.01 -18.88
N ALA A 94 -0.84 -6.35 -19.02
CA ALA A 94 -0.40 -7.45 -19.89
C ALA A 94 -0.88 -8.83 -19.37
N VAL A 95 -0.81 -9.08 -18.06
CA VAL A 95 -1.34 -10.30 -17.44
C VAL A 95 -2.85 -10.37 -17.62
N CYS A 96 -3.59 -9.30 -17.35
CA CYS A 96 -5.04 -9.27 -17.51
C CYS A 96 -5.49 -9.49 -18.97
N GLU A 97 -4.72 -8.98 -19.95
CA GLU A 97 -4.97 -9.26 -21.36
C GLU A 97 -4.85 -10.77 -21.67
N LYS A 98 -3.81 -11.46 -21.15
CA LYS A 98 -3.65 -12.92 -21.26
C LYS A 98 -4.80 -13.69 -20.61
N LEU A 99 -5.29 -13.17 -19.48
CA LEU A 99 -6.39 -13.78 -18.73
C LEU A 99 -7.78 -13.48 -19.30
N GLY A 100 -7.90 -12.54 -20.25
CA GLY A 100 -9.16 -12.13 -20.86
C GLY A 100 -10.07 -11.31 -19.95
N VAL A 101 -9.50 -10.56 -18.98
CA VAL A 101 -10.21 -9.67 -18.07
C VAL A 101 -9.66 -8.24 -18.15
N GLU A 102 -10.45 -7.25 -17.74
CA GLU A 102 -10.01 -5.85 -17.71
C GLU A 102 -9.20 -5.57 -16.43
N ALA A 103 -8.02 -4.97 -16.56
CA ALA A 103 -7.25 -4.47 -15.42
C ALA A 103 -7.89 -3.23 -14.81
N LYS A 104 -8.13 -3.23 -13.51
CA LYS A 104 -8.55 -2.08 -12.71
C LYS A 104 -7.54 -1.83 -11.60
N PHE A 105 -7.37 -0.57 -11.24
CA PHE A 105 -6.44 -0.16 -10.20
C PHE A 105 -7.18 0.60 -9.12
N GLN A 106 -6.92 0.25 -7.87
CA GLN A 106 -7.46 0.93 -6.70
C GLN A 106 -6.30 1.38 -5.83
N GLU A 107 -6.21 2.70 -5.61
CA GLU A 107 -5.28 3.22 -4.61
C GLU A 107 -5.78 2.84 -3.22
N ILE A 108 -4.90 2.29 -2.40
CA ILE A 108 -5.16 1.82 -1.04
C ILE A 108 -4.21 2.49 -0.04
N GLU A 109 -4.55 2.47 1.24
CA GLU A 109 -3.60 2.73 2.31
C GLU A 109 -2.79 1.45 2.56
N TRP A 110 -1.45 1.55 2.52
CA TRP A 110 -0.58 0.36 2.55
C TRP A 110 -0.75 -0.50 3.79
N ASP A 111 -0.95 0.11 4.94
CA ASP A 111 -1.20 -0.58 6.20
C ASP A 111 -2.53 -1.35 6.23
N LYS A 112 -3.47 -1.04 5.31
CA LYS A 112 -4.78 -1.70 5.18
C LYS A 112 -4.85 -2.74 4.07
N LYS A 113 -3.77 -2.98 3.35
CA LYS A 113 -3.73 -3.87 2.16
C LYS A 113 -4.35 -5.24 2.37
N GLU A 114 -4.10 -5.88 3.52
CA GLU A 114 -4.66 -7.20 3.84
C GLU A 114 -6.16 -7.13 4.13
N ILE A 115 -6.62 -6.05 4.74
CA ILE A 115 -8.06 -5.81 5.00
C ILE A 115 -8.79 -5.65 3.67
N GLU A 116 -8.26 -4.83 2.77
CA GLU A 116 -8.83 -4.60 1.44
C GLU A 116 -8.87 -5.90 0.62
N LEU A 117 -7.79 -6.70 0.67
CA LEU A 117 -7.71 -7.98 -0.01
C LEU A 117 -8.77 -8.97 0.51
N ASN A 118 -8.89 -9.10 1.83
CA ASN A 118 -9.83 -10.03 2.47
C ASN A 118 -11.29 -9.57 2.33
N ALA A 119 -11.53 -8.24 2.25
CA ALA A 119 -12.85 -7.67 1.99
C ALA A 119 -13.28 -7.78 0.51
N LYS A 120 -12.41 -8.29 -0.38
CA LYS A 120 -12.64 -8.40 -1.83
C LYS A 120 -12.89 -7.05 -2.53
N THR A 121 -12.43 -5.93 -1.95
CA THR A 121 -12.40 -4.63 -2.61
C THR A 121 -11.31 -4.59 -3.67
N ILE A 122 -10.24 -5.36 -3.46
CA ILE A 122 -9.20 -5.67 -4.44
C ILE A 122 -9.07 -7.19 -4.62
N ASP A 123 -8.58 -7.61 -5.79
CA ASP A 123 -8.33 -9.03 -6.08
C ASP A 123 -6.89 -9.43 -5.78
N ALA A 124 -5.98 -8.49 -5.89
CA ALA A 124 -4.57 -8.67 -5.56
C ALA A 124 -3.95 -7.39 -4.98
N ILE A 125 -2.92 -7.56 -4.17
CA ILE A 125 -1.97 -6.50 -3.81
C ILE A 125 -0.84 -6.58 -4.83
N TRP A 126 -0.70 -5.54 -5.67
CA TRP A 126 0.29 -5.53 -6.75
C TRP A 126 1.03 -4.21 -6.77
N ASN A 127 1.96 -4.05 -5.82
CA ASN A 127 2.66 -2.78 -5.57
C ASN A 127 3.96 -2.99 -4.80
N GLY A 128 4.98 -3.56 -5.44
CA GLY A 128 6.26 -3.83 -4.78
C GLY A 128 6.09 -4.64 -3.49
N LEU A 129 5.21 -5.64 -3.51
CA LEU A 129 4.88 -6.40 -2.31
C LEU A 129 6.00 -7.39 -1.99
N THR A 130 6.77 -7.10 -0.95
CA THR A 130 7.81 -7.98 -0.42
C THR A 130 7.23 -9.29 0.09
N VAL A 131 7.79 -10.40 -0.35
CA VAL A 131 7.48 -11.74 0.15
C VAL A 131 8.15 -11.93 1.52
N THR A 132 7.35 -12.11 2.57
CA THR A 132 7.84 -12.46 3.93
C THR A 132 7.14 -13.68 4.45
N GLU A 133 7.77 -14.39 5.40
CA GLU A 133 7.14 -15.58 6.03
C GLU A 133 5.85 -15.18 6.78
N GLU A 134 5.84 -14.02 7.44
CA GLU A 134 4.64 -13.49 8.10
C GLU A 134 3.49 -13.29 7.10
N ARG A 135 3.77 -12.65 5.96
CA ARG A 135 2.75 -12.42 4.92
C ARG A 135 2.25 -13.73 4.29
N LYS A 136 3.11 -14.75 4.16
CA LYS A 136 2.70 -16.09 3.70
C LYS A 136 1.71 -16.79 4.64
N GLU A 137 1.64 -16.37 5.90
CA GLU A 137 0.61 -16.87 6.82
C GLU A 137 -0.78 -16.36 6.47
N ASN A 138 -0.89 -15.17 5.89
CA ASN A 138 -2.15 -14.45 5.65
C ASN A 138 -2.57 -14.39 4.18
N MET A 139 -1.63 -14.54 3.23
CA MET A 139 -1.90 -14.47 1.80
C MET A 139 -1.08 -15.51 1.03
N ALA A 140 -1.41 -15.68 -0.24
CA ALA A 140 -0.66 -16.48 -1.17
C ALA A 140 0.02 -15.57 -2.21
N PHE A 141 1.11 -16.04 -2.80
CA PHE A 141 1.95 -15.24 -3.68
C PHE A 141 2.09 -15.87 -5.05
N SER A 142 2.21 -15.02 -6.08
CA SER A 142 2.73 -15.43 -7.38
C SER A 142 4.21 -15.79 -7.32
N GLU A 143 4.77 -16.16 -8.45
CA GLU A 143 6.23 -16.14 -8.62
C GLU A 143 6.79 -14.74 -8.43
N SER A 144 8.02 -14.68 -7.89
CA SER A 144 8.72 -13.40 -7.69
C SER A 144 9.22 -12.84 -9.02
N TYR A 145 9.01 -11.55 -9.26
CA TYR A 145 9.33 -10.91 -10.54
C TYR A 145 10.43 -9.83 -10.44
N VAL A 146 10.72 -9.30 -9.26
CA VAL A 146 11.78 -8.31 -9.00
C VAL A 146 12.52 -8.68 -7.72
N ARG A 147 13.86 -8.56 -7.74
CA ARG A 147 14.71 -8.59 -6.55
C ARG A 147 14.86 -7.19 -6.01
N ASN A 148 14.74 -7.05 -4.70
CA ASN A 148 14.84 -5.76 -4.02
C ASN A 148 15.66 -5.89 -2.73
N LYS A 149 15.82 -4.80 -2.02
CA LYS A 149 16.38 -4.71 -0.67
C LYS A 149 15.92 -3.43 0.01
N GLN A 150 15.89 -3.44 1.33
CA GLN A 150 15.70 -2.23 2.10
C GLN A 150 17.03 -1.48 2.24
N VAL A 151 16.99 -0.18 2.01
CA VAL A 151 18.17 0.70 2.08
C VAL A 151 17.91 1.88 3.00
N VAL A 152 19.01 2.49 3.47
CA VAL A 152 18.96 3.73 4.26
C VAL A 152 19.26 4.91 3.35
N VAL A 153 18.40 5.91 3.38
CA VAL A 153 18.56 7.19 2.67
C VAL A 153 18.81 8.31 3.68
N ILE A 154 19.74 9.19 3.36
CA ILE A 154 20.15 10.34 4.16
C ILE A 154 20.31 11.58 3.29
N LYS A 155 20.41 12.75 3.90
CA LYS A 155 20.92 13.94 3.20
C LYS A 155 22.40 13.77 2.85
N VAL A 156 22.81 14.23 1.67
CA VAL A 156 24.21 14.22 1.22
C VAL A 156 25.14 14.91 2.25
N ASP A 157 24.66 15.95 2.92
CA ASP A 157 25.41 16.66 3.96
C ASP A 157 25.75 15.78 5.17
N ASN A 158 25.04 14.68 5.38
CA ASN A 158 25.24 13.73 6.48
C ASN A 158 26.12 12.52 6.10
N LYS A 159 26.69 12.48 4.89
CA LYS A 159 27.45 11.33 4.38
C LYS A 159 28.61 10.89 5.28
N ASP A 160 29.26 11.83 5.96
CA ASP A 160 30.41 11.55 6.87
C ASP A 160 29.90 11.21 8.29
N LYS A 161 28.61 11.45 8.60
CA LYS A 161 27.99 11.14 9.89
C LYS A 161 27.45 9.71 9.93
N TYR A 162 26.86 9.25 8.82
CA TYR A 162 26.19 7.95 8.71
C TYR A 162 26.88 7.07 7.68
N THR A 163 27.89 6.33 8.11
CA THR A 163 28.74 5.49 7.24
C THR A 163 28.48 3.99 7.40
N ASP A 164 27.84 3.61 8.48
CA ASP A 164 27.45 2.25 8.83
C ASP A 164 26.26 2.27 9.77
N GLU A 165 25.63 1.14 10.01
CA GLU A 165 24.45 1.04 10.87
C GLU A 165 24.72 1.51 12.32
N ALA A 166 25.91 1.23 12.85
CA ALA A 166 26.27 1.63 14.23
C ALA A 166 26.31 3.15 14.39
N SER A 167 26.73 3.88 13.36
CA SER A 167 26.78 5.35 13.34
C SER A 167 25.38 6.00 13.33
N MET A 168 24.34 5.23 13.04
CA MET A 168 22.92 5.67 12.98
C MET A 168 22.23 5.63 14.33
N ALA A 169 22.89 5.17 15.39
CA ALA A 169 22.31 5.09 16.73
C ALA A 169 21.83 6.45 17.22
N GLY A 170 20.56 6.53 17.63
CA GLY A 170 19.92 7.74 18.17
C GLY A 170 19.42 8.73 17.12
N ALA A 171 19.55 8.44 15.82
CA ALA A 171 18.97 9.23 14.75
C ALA A 171 17.48 8.89 14.56
N SER A 172 16.64 9.87 14.23
CA SER A 172 15.24 9.59 13.87
C SER A 172 15.14 8.84 12.54
N CYS A 173 14.30 7.81 12.49
CA CYS A 173 14.10 6.95 11.32
C CYS A 173 12.67 7.04 10.79
N ALA A 174 12.49 7.34 9.51
CA ALA A 174 11.19 7.28 8.84
C ALA A 174 11.09 6.03 7.96
N ALA A 175 9.91 5.42 7.94
CA ALA A 175 9.50 4.42 6.95
C ALA A 175 7.99 4.47 6.75
N GLU A 176 7.51 3.91 5.64
CA GLU A 176 6.07 3.75 5.42
C GLU A 176 5.48 2.75 6.44
N SER A 177 4.36 3.11 7.05
CA SER A 177 3.69 2.26 8.04
C SER A 177 3.24 0.92 7.42
N GLY A 178 3.54 -0.21 8.09
CA GLY A 178 3.22 -1.55 7.61
C GLY A 178 4.06 -2.02 6.41
N SER A 179 5.16 -1.30 6.08
CA SER A 179 6.09 -1.68 5.02
C SER A 179 7.18 -2.65 5.49
N ALA A 180 7.92 -3.22 4.53
CA ALA A 180 9.14 -3.97 4.81
C ALA A 180 10.23 -3.08 5.41
N GLY A 181 10.23 -1.78 5.08
CA GLY A 181 11.14 -0.80 5.68
C GLY A 181 10.92 -0.63 7.18
N GLN A 182 9.67 -0.53 7.63
CA GLN A 182 9.35 -0.53 9.06
C GLN A 182 9.83 -1.82 9.72
N SER A 183 9.51 -2.97 9.13
CA SER A 183 9.94 -4.28 9.66
C SER A 183 11.46 -4.40 9.74
N ALA A 184 12.19 -3.85 8.77
CA ALA A 184 13.65 -3.81 8.77
C ALA A 184 14.21 -2.94 9.92
N ILE A 185 13.58 -1.79 10.20
CA ILE A 185 13.93 -0.95 11.35
C ILE A 185 13.72 -1.74 12.65
N GLU A 186 12.55 -2.38 12.81
CA GLU A 186 12.18 -3.13 14.01
C GLU A 186 13.09 -4.34 14.26
N ALA A 187 13.57 -4.99 13.19
CA ALA A 187 14.49 -6.13 13.27
C ALA A 187 15.96 -5.73 13.54
N SER A 188 16.33 -4.48 13.29
CA SER A 188 17.70 -3.99 13.50
C SER A 188 18.03 -3.83 14.98
N GLU A 189 19.21 -4.27 15.41
CA GLU A 189 19.69 -4.08 16.78
C GLU A 189 19.96 -2.60 17.13
N VAL A 190 20.21 -1.77 16.14
CA VAL A 190 20.52 -0.35 16.27
C VAL A 190 19.28 0.50 16.05
N LEU A 191 18.64 0.35 14.87
CA LEU A 191 17.56 1.24 14.44
C LEU A 191 16.27 1.04 15.24
N SER A 192 16.01 -0.15 15.79
CA SER A 192 14.84 -0.42 16.63
C SER A 192 14.80 0.40 17.93
N LYS A 193 15.93 1.01 18.32
CA LYS A 193 16.04 1.86 19.51
C LYS A 193 15.91 3.35 19.21
N ASN A 194 15.82 3.69 17.95
CA ASN A 194 15.69 5.05 17.46
C ASN A 194 14.24 5.53 17.51
N GLU A 195 14.04 6.86 17.44
CA GLU A 195 12.70 7.41 17.24
C GLU A 195 12.18 6.99 15.86
N PHE A 196 11.01 6.34 15.81
CA PHE A 196 10.35 5.95 14.57
C PHE A 196 9.30 6.98 14.14
N ILE A 197 9.34 7.35 12.87
CA ILE A 197 8.39 8.25 12.22
C ILE A 197 7.68 7.47 11.11
N GLY A 198 6.41 7.14 11.32
CA GLY A 198 5.57 6.44 10.33
C GLY A 198 5.07 7.38 9.25
N SER A 199 5.37 7.09 7.98
CA SER A 199 4.85 7.80 6.82
C SER A 199 3.66 7.03 6.21
N SER A 200 2.79 7.73 5.48
CA SER A 200 1.63 7.13 4.82
C SER A 200 1.97 6.47 3.47
N ALA A 201 3.08 6.86 2.87
CA ALA A 201 3.60 6.30 1.62
C ALA A 201 5.13 6.39 1.58
N GLN A 202 5.79 5.52 0.81
CA GLN A 202 7.25 5.53 0.68
C GLN A 202 7.81 6.85 0.13
N LYS A 203 7.11 7.50 -0.81
CA LYS A 203 7.51 8.81 -1.32
C LYS A 203 7.56 9.89 -0.23
N ASP A 204 6.71 9.76 0.81
CA ASP A 204 6.69 10.70 1.93
C ASP A 204 7.94 10.52 2.81
N VAL A 205 8.50 9.30 2.89
CA VAL A 205 9.77 9.04 3.59
C VAL A 205 10.91 9.90 3.02
N LEU A 206 11.01 10.00 1.68
CA LEU A 206 11.99 10.86 1.03
C LEU A 206 11.78 12.34 1.39
N LEU A 207 10.53 12.77 1.49
CA LEU A 207 10.18 14.13 1.89
C LEU A 207 10.52 14.41 3.37
N GLU A 208 10.29 13.45 4.27
CA GLU A 208 10.66 13.56 5.70
C GLU A 208 12.19 13.72 5.86
N VAL A 209 12.97 12.95 5.11
CA VAL A 209 14.44 13.09 5.12
C VAL A 209 14.85 14.44 4.52
N LYS A 210 14.29 14.83 3.37
CA LYS A 210 14.62 16.09 2.70
C LYS A 210 14.29 17.31 3.57
N SER A 211 13.14 17.31 4.23
CA SER A 211 12.74 18.40 5.13
C SER A 211 13.60 18.44 6.41
N GLY A 212 14.15 17.29 6.82
CA GLY A 212 14.90 17.13 8.07
C GLY A 212 14.00 16.79 9.26
N THR A 213 12.76 16.37 9.03
CA THR A 213 11.88 15.78 10.03
C THR A 213 12.47 14.45 10.51
N ALA A 214 12.98 13.63 9.57
CA ALA A 214 13.75 12.43 9.86
C ALA A 214 15.20 12.60 9.43
N GLU A 215 16.14 12.01 10.17
CA GLU A 215 17.56 11.98 9.79
C GLU A 215 17.85 10.82 8.82
N LEU A 216 17.12 9.72 8.95
CA LEU A 216 17.22 8.51 8.14
C LEU A 216 15.87 8.16 7.53
N GLY A 217 15.86 7.73 6.27
CA GLY A 217 14.70 7.11 5.63
C GLY A 217 15.03 5.66 5.29
N VAL A 218 14.15 4.73 5.64
CA VAL A 218 14.27 3.31 5.27
C VAL A 218 13.17 2.98 4.29
N LEU A 219 13.57 2.58 3.08
CA LEU A 219 12.65 2.31 1.98
C LEU A 219 13.27 1.37 0.94
N ASP A 220 12.45 0.97 -0.02
CA ASP A 220 12.86 0.07 -1.10
C ASP A 220 13.96 0.69 -1.97
N TYR A 221 14.99 -0.11 -2.25
CA TYR A 221 16.07 0.27 -3.16
C TYR A 221 15.56 0.68 -4.55
N VAL A 222 14.56 -0.04 -5.06
CA VAL A 222 13.94 0.26 -6.35
C VAL A 222 13.42 1.70 -6.39
N MET A 223 12.67 2.14 -5.36
CA MET A 223 12.18 3.52 -5.29
C MET A 223 13.32 4.52 -5.05
N ALA A 224 14.22 4.23 -4.12
CA ALA A 224 15.33 5.12 -3.83
C ALA A 224 16.19 5.36 -5.07
N LYS A 225 16.51 4.30 -5.83
CA LYS A 225 17.26 4.37 -7.08
C LYS A 225 16.57 5.20 -8.16
N ALA A 226 15.25 5.09 -8.28
CA ALA A 226 14.47 5.83 -9.27
C ALA A 226 14.30 7.32 -8.91
N SER A 227 14.20 7.62 -7.60
CA SER A 227 13.86 8.97 -7.12
C SER A 227 15.08 9.84 -6.82
N ILE A 228 16.23 9.25 -6.45
CA ILE A 228 17.43 9.97 -5.99
C ILE A 228 18.44 10.05 -7.13
N GLY A 229 18.93 11.25 -7.42
CA GLY A 229 19.97 11.46 -8.42
C GLY A 229 20.01 12.89 -8.96
N GLU A 230 20.99 13.16 -9.82
CA GLU A 230 21.12 14.47 -10.47
C GLU A 230 19.90 14.75 -11.36
N GLY A 231 19.32 15.93 -11.20
CA GLY A 231 18.15 16.37 -11.96
C GLY A 231 16.80 15.91 -11.38
N THR A 232 16.78 15.16 -10.28
CA THR A 232 15.57 14.81 -9.55
C THR A 232 15.28 15.80 -8.42
N ASP A 233 14.04 15.77 -7.90
CA ASP A 233 13.66 16.57 -6.72
C ASP A 233 14.41 16.18 -5.45
N TYR A 234 15.05 15.00 -5.42
CA TYR A 234 15.79 14.45 -4.29
C TYR A 234 17.30 14.34 -4.56
N SER A 235 17.86 15.24 -5.39
CA SER A 235 19.31 15.31 -5.70
C SER A 235 20.18 15.65 -4.49
N ASP A 236 19.58 16.14 -3.42
CA ASP A 236 20.21 16.42 -2.12
C ASP A 236 20.19 15.23 -1.14
N LEU A 237 19.60 14.11 -1.56
CA LEU A 237 19.61 12.85 -0.82
C LEU A 237 20.57 11.84 -1.43
N MET A 238 20.92 10.81 -0.65
CA MET A 238 21.73 9.68 -1.10
C MET A 238 21.38 8.40 -0.35
N ILE A 239 21.63 7.27 -1.00
CA ILE A 239 21.59 5.95 -0.36
C ILE A 239 22.93 5.76 0.36
N VAL A 240 22.90 5.26 1.60
CA VAL A 240 24.12 4.92 2.35
C VAL A 240 24.69 3.61 1.79
N GLU A 241 25.85 3.69 1.17
CA GLU A 241 26.52 2.53 0.60
C GLU A 241 26.96 1.54 1.69
N GLY A 242 26.81 0.23 1.41
CA GLY A 242 27.24 -0.83 2.32
C GLY A 242 26.30 -1.11 3.49
N VAL A 243 25.20 -0.38 3.62
CA VAL A 243 24.13 -0.67 4.57
C VAL A 243 22.95 -1.25 3.82
N GLU A 244 22.78 -2.57 3.86
CA GLU A 244 21.66 -3.31 3.29
C GLU A 244 20.94 -3.99 4.45
N LEU A 245 19.67 -3.59 4.69
CA LEU A 245 18.96 -4.06 5.88
C LEU A 245 18.28 -5.41 5.67
N ALA A 246 17.67 -5.61 4.50
CA ALA A 246 16.95 -6.84 4.18
C ALA A 246 16.96 -7.07 2.66
N PRO A 247 17.58 -8.14 2.14
CA PRO A 247 17.34 -8.60 0.78
C PRO A 247 15.93 -9.18 0.69
N GLU A 248 15.22 -8.90 -0.41
CA GLU A 248 13.83 -9.29 -0.58
C GLU A 248 13.46 -9.50 -2.05
N GLU A 249 12.28 -10.04 -2.28
CA GLU A 249 11.70 -10.23 -3.59
C GLU A 249 10.28 -9.71 -3.61
N TYR A 250 9.84 -9.16 -4.75
CA TYR A 250 8.46 -8.75 -4.97
C TYR A 250 7.68 -9.84 -5.68
N ALA A 251 6.47 -10.07 -5.18
CA ALA A 251 5.48 -10.93 -5.81
C ALA A 251 4.08 -10.33 -5.68
N ILE A 252 3.12 -10.86 -6.42
CA ILE A 252 1.71 -10.46 -6.37
C ILE A 252 1.07 -11.21 -5.19
N GLY A 253 0.49 -10.46 -4.24
CA GLY A 253 -0.23 -11.04 -3.11
C GLY A 253 -1.70 -11.25 -3.45
N MET A 254 -2.20 -12.44 -3.25
CA MET A 254 -3.60 -12.85 -3.46
C MET A 254 -4.17 -13.49 -2.20
N ARG A 255 -5.48 -13.65 -2.12
CA ARG A 255 -6.13 -14.25 -0.94
C ARG A 255 -5.61 -15.66 -0.69
N LYS A 256 -5.41 -15.97 0.58
CA LYS A 256 -4.94 -17.29 0.99
C LYS A 256 -5.92 -18.38 0.54
N GLY A 257 -5.39 -19.42 -0.11
CA GLY A 257 -6.18 -20.53 -0.64
C GLY A 257 -6.75 -20.32 -2.04
N ASP A 258 -6.53 -19.15 -2.66
CA ASP A 258 -6.93 -18.88 -4.04
C ASP A 258 -5.92 -19.47 -5.04
N THR A 259 -5.83 -20.80 -5.06
CA THR A 259 -4.86 -21.53 -5.88
C THR A 259 -5.12 -21.38 -7.36
N GLU A 260 -6.39 -21.35 -7.80
CA GLU A 260 -6.72 -21.24 -9.22
C GLU A 260 -6.30 -19.89 -9.80
N THR A 261 -6.56 -18.77 -9.10
CA THR A 261 -6.13 -17.45 -9.55
C THR A 261 -4.61 -17.37 -9.64
N ILE A 262 -3.89 -17.91 -8.63
CA ILE A 262 -2.43 -17.94 -8.62
C ILE A 262 -1.88 -18.72 -9.82
N GLU A 263 -2.40 -19.92 -10.08
CA GLU A 263 -1.98 -20.74 -11.23
C GLU A 263 -2.20 -20.03 -12.55
N LYS A 264 -3.33 -19.33 -12.72
CA LYS A 264 -3.62 -18.56 -13.93
C LYS A 264 -2.72 -17.35 -14.08
N VAL A 265 -2.49 -16.60 -12.99
CA VAL A 265 -1.59 -15.45 -12.97
C VAL A 265 -0.16 -15.90 -13.30
N ASN A 266 0.35 -16.96 -12.65
CA ASN A 266 1.69 -17.49 -12.94
C ASN A 266 1.80 -17.98 -14.37
N GLY A 267 0.78 -18.68 -14.91
CA GLY A 267 0.76 -19.09 -16.31
C GLY A 267 0.83 -17.91 -17.30
N ALA A 268 0.15 -16.79 -16.98
CA ALA A 268 0.26 -15.58 -17.78
C ALA A 268 1.64 -14.91 -17.64
N ILE A 269 2.24 -14.95 -16.45
CA ILE A 269 3.61 -14.46 -16.20
C ILE A 269 4.59 -15.27 -17.04
N ASP A 270 4.52 -16.62 -17.02
CA ASP A 270 5.37 -17.52 -17.80
C ASP A 270 5.31 -17.19 -19.30
N GLU A 271 4.10 -16.94 -19.83
CA GLU A 271 3.94 -16.53 -21.23
C GLU A 271 4.63 -15.19 -21.53
N LEU A 272 4.49 -14.18 -20.65
CA LEU A 272 5.12 -12.86 -20.82
C LEU A 272 6.64 -12.91 -20.64
N VAL A 273 7.16 -13.84 -19.83
CA VAL A 273 8.60 -14.13 -19.73
C VAL A 273 9.09 -14.78 -21.03
N ALA A 274 8.38 -15.80 -21.50
CA ALA A 274 8.77 -16.58 -22.68
C ALA A 274 8.76 -15.75 -23.97
N ASP A 275 7.82 -14.82 -24.12
CA ASP A 275 7.74 -13.94 -25.30
C ASP A 275 8.59 -12.66 -25.17
N GLY A 276 9.26 -12.46 -24.02
CA GLY A 276 10.15 -11.32 -23.74
C GLY A 276 9.45 -10.03 -23.35
N THR A 277 8.13 -10.00 -23.26
CA THR A 277 7.36 -8.80 -22.91
C THR A 277 7.74 -8.29 -21.53
N LEU A 278 7.80 -9.18 -20.53
CA LEU A 278 8.11 -8.76 -19.16
C LEU A 278 9.54 -8.22 -19.02
N LYS A 279 10.50 -8.82 -19.73
CA LYS A 279 11.87 -8.32 -19.78
C LYS A 279 11.94 -6.93 -20.42
N ALA A 280 11.24 -6.70 -21.52
CA ALA A 280 11.19 -5.40 -22.19
C ALA A 280 10.56 -4.32 -21.27
N LEU A 281 9.56 -4.67 -20.45
CA LEU A 281 9.00 -3.77 -19.44
C LEU A 281 10.03 -3.46 -18.34
N ALA A 282 10.76 -4.46 -17.84
CA ALA A 282 11.80 -4.24 -16.86
C ALA A 282 12.90 -3.30 -17.39
N GLU A 283 13.33 -3.49 -18.64
CA GLU A 283 14.29 -2.59 -19.30
C GLU A 283 13.73 -1.17 -19.47
N LYS A 284 12.47 -1.03 -19.91
CA LYS A 284 11.79 0.26 -20.10
C LYS A 284 11.77 1.10 -18.81
N TYR A 285 11.56 0.45 -17.67
CA TYR A 285 11.44 1.11 -16.38
C TYR A 285 12.72 1.08 -15.53
N GLY A 286 13.87 0.70 -16.14
CA GLY A 286 15.18 0.74 -15.47
C GLY A 286 15.36 -0.34 -14.39
N LEU A 287 14.62 -1.45 -14.49
CA LEU A 287 14.61 -2.58 -13.55
C LEU A 287 15.38 -3.80 -14.04
N ALA A 288 16.12 -3.68 -15.15
CA ALA A 288 16.83 -4.83 -15.77
C ALA A 288 17.80 -5.52 -14.81
N ASP A 289 18.48 -4.78 -13.94
CA ASP A 289 19.46 -5.28 -12.95
C ASP A 289 18.81 -6.01 -11.76
N VAL A 290 17.52 -5.80 -11.54
CA VAL A 290 16.74 -6.42 -10.47
C VAL A 290 15.66 -7.38 -10.96
N TYR A 291 15.58 -7.60 -12.27
CA TYR A 291 14.64 -8.55 -12.88
C TYR A 291 14.90 -9.99 -12.39
N ALA A 292 13.86 -10.68 -11.92
CA ALA A 292 14.04 -11.93 -11.20
C ALA A 292 14.22 -13.16 -12.12
N PHE A 293 13.74 -13.10 -13.38
CA PHE A 293 13.76 -14.23 -14.31
C PHE A 293 15.04 -14.32 -15.19
N ASP A 294 15.95 -13.36 -15.11
CA ASP A 294 17.27 -13.51 -15.70
C ASP A 294 18.15 -14.39 -14.78
N ASN A 295 18.56 -15.56 -15.29
CA ASN A 295 19.48 -16.50 -14.65
C ASN A 295 20.94 -16.03 -14.78
#